data_c12f390a83447c4beea5c1a98473bbae
#
_entry.id   c12f390a83447c4beea5c1a98473bbae
#
_cell.length_a   1.000
_cell.length_b   1.000
_cell.length_c   1.000
_cell.angle_alpha   90.00
_cell.angle_beta   90.00
_cell.angle_gamma   90.00
#
_symmetry.space_group_name_H-M   'P 1'
#
loop_
_entity.id
_entity.type
_entity.pdbx_description
1 polymer ?
#
loop_
_entity_poly.entity_id
_entity_poly.type
_entity_poly.pdbx_seq_one_letter_code
_entity_poly.pdbx_strand_id
1 'polypeptide(L)'
;MFWWGDYSVSTEHMVYLNLKNGIPAPRSDSAEMNGLTIAEKIDGQIFIDTWGLIFPGDPANAAEDATITASVSHDKNGLYGAAFISACIAQTFVTNDIDELIDIGLSFIPSDSTYAAVVRAVSKFHAQNPDIWRSCLEYLQQNWGYDRYGGNCHIIPNAGVCVMLLLYGRNYPRAVEFSTMSGWDTDCNAGNVGTIMGVAC
;
A
#
# COMPACT_ATOMS: atom_id res chain seq x y z
N MET A 1 14.42 6.91 -23.72
CA MET A 1 14.05 8.34 -23.60
C MET A 1 13.00 8.41 -22.51
N PHE A 2 13.31 9.08 -21.42
CA PHE A 2 12.32 9.28 -20.35
C PHE A 2 11.32 10.33 -20.83
N TRP A 3 10.05 9.98 -20.76
CA TRP A 3 8.99 10.89 -21.05
C TRP A 3 8.83 11.88 -19.88
N TRP A 4 8.92 13.14 -20.16
CA TRP A 4 8.53 14.18 -19.23
C TRP A 4 7.11 14.60 -19.54
N GLY A 5 6.19 14.25 -18.66
CA GLY A 5 4.77 14.37 -18.90
C GLY A 5 4.17 15.75 -18.77
N ASP A 6 4.97 16.80 -18.80
CA ASP A 6 4.47 18.16 -18.58
C ASP A 6 3.78 18.36 -17.20
N TYR A 7 3.30 19.55 -16.94
CA TYR A 7 2.72 19.90 -15.64
C TYR A 7 1.38 19.20 -15.42
N SER A 8 1.40 18.08 -14.75
CA SER A 8 0.20 17.34 -14.32
C SER A 8 0.01 17.41 -12.82
N VAL A 9 -1.21 17.14 -12.35
CA VAL A 9 -1.51 17.01 -10.93
C VAL A 9 -1.20 15.58 -10.50
N SER A 10 0.08 15.28 -10.30
CA SER A 10 0.54 14.02 -9.72
C SER A 10 1.36 14.28 -8.46
N THR A 11 1.46 13.29 -7.60
CA THR A 11 2.26 13.36 -6.37
C THR A 11 3.71 13.72 -6.68
N GLU A 12 4.34 13.02 -7.62
CA GLU A 12 5.76 13.22 -7.98
C GLU A 12 6.02 14.63 -8.51
N HIS A 13 5.12 15.16 -9.31
CA HIS A 13 5.27 16.49 -9.86
C HIS A 13 5.07 17.57 -8.79
N MET A 14 4.08 17.42 -7.92
CA MET A 14 3.85 18.37 -6.81
C MET A 14 5.05 18.39 -5.86
N VAL A 15 5.56 17.23 -5.48
CA VAL A 15 6.76 17.11 -4.64
C VAL A 15 7.98 17.74 -5.29
N TYR A 16 8.20 17.43 -6.58
CA TYR A 16 9.31 18.03 -7.33
C TYR A 16 9.26 19.56 -7.33
N LEU A 17 8.08 20.14 -7.57
CA LEU A 17 7.91 21.60 -7.57
C LEU A 17 8.13 22.19 -6.17
N ASN A 18 7.60 21.54 -5.14
CA ASN A 18 7.74 22.01 -3.76
C ASN A 18 9.22 21.97 -3.32
N LEU A 19 9.92 20.87 -3.55
CA LEU A 19 11.34 20.75 -3.26
C LEU A 19 12.17 21.77 -4.06
N LYS A 20 11.88 21.95 -5.33
CA LYS A 20 12.54 22.95 -6.19
C LYS A 20 12.34 24.37 -5.69
N ASN A 21 11.19 24.66 -5.09
CA ASN A 21 10.87 25.96 -4.49
C ASN A 21 11.38 26.10 -3.04
N GLY A 22 12.19 25.16 -2.55
CA GLY A 22 12.83 25.22 -1.23
C GLY A 22 11.92 24.79 -0.08
N ILE A 23 10.83 24.05 -0.35
CA ILE A 23 9.99 23.44 0.66
C ILE A 23 10.52 22.02 0.94
N PRO A 24 11.17 21.79 2.08
CA PRO A 24 11.78 20.48 2.37
C PRO A 24 10.75 19.44 2.81
N ALA A 25 11.14 18.15 2.72
CA ALA A 25 10.39 17.06 3.36
C ALA A 25 10.40 17.24 4.90
N PRO A 26 9.35 16.77 5.59
CA PRO A 26 8.14 16.11 5.09
C PRO A 26 7.06 17.09 4.59
N ARG A 27 7.31 18.41 4.67
CA ARG A 27 6.32 19.41 4.26
C ARG A 27 6.06 19.43 2.75
N SER A 28 7.02 18.94 1.95
CA SER A 28 6.96 18.94 0.47
C SER A 28 5.72 18.27 -0.09
N ASP A 29 5.18 17.26 0.59
CA ASP A 29 3.91 16.63 0.20
C ASP A 29 2.95 16.40 1.37
N SER A 30 2.97 17.30 2.33
CA SER A 30 1.98 17.23 3.43
C SER A 30 0.56 17.42 2.90
N ALA A 31 -0.39 16.72 3.52
CA ALA A 31 -1.81 16.85 3.23
C ALA A 31 -2.32 18.29 3.44
N GLU A 32 -1.67 19.05 4.34
CA GLU A 32 -1.97 20.47 4.57
C GLU A 32 -1.69 21.32 3.31
N MET A 33 -0.58 21.02 2.59
CA MET A 33 -0.17 21.79 1.42
C MET A 33 -0.86 21.36 0.13
N ASN A 34 -0.94 20.06 -0.10
CA ASN A 34 -1.30 19.50 -1.40
C ASN A 34 -2.68 18.83 -1.39
N GLY A 35 -3.30 18.68 -0.20
CA GLY A 35 -4.56 17.98 -0.03
C GLY A 35 -4.41 16.45 0.06
N LEU A 36 -5.41 15.81 0.67
CA LEU A 36 -5.39 14.36 0.92
C LEU A 36 -5.27 13.52 -0.36
N THR A 37 -5.93 13.94 -1.44
CA THR A 37 -5.93 13.18 -2.71
C THR A 37 -4.53 13.01 -3.29
N ILE A 38 -3.64 14.00 -3.11
CA ILE A 38 -2.25 13.93 -3.55
C ILE A 38 -1.41 13.16 -2.53
N ALA A 39 -1.55 13.49 -1.26
CA ALA A 39 -0.75 12.91 -0.19
C ALA A 39 -1.03 11.41 0.09
N GLU A 40 -2.20 10.91 -0.32
CA GLU A 40 -2.66 9.53 -0.08
C GLU A 40 -2.72 8.68 -1.36
N LYS A 41 -1.86 8.95 -2.34
CA LYS A 41 -1.70 8.06 -3.49
C LYS A 41 -0.90 6.81 -3.14
N ILE A 42 -1.04 5.78 -3.97
CA ILE A 42 -0.44 4.47 -3.72
C ILE A 42 1.08 4.47 -3.82
N ASP A 43 1.67 5.48 -4.45
CA ASP A 43 3.11 5.54 -4.68
C ASP A 43 3.91 5.45 -3.38
N GLY A 44 3.39 5.97 -2.25
CA GLY A 44 3.99 5.80 -0.93
C GLY A 44 4.10 4.35 -0.46
N GLN A 45 3.28 3.48 -1.01
CA GLN A 45 3.28 2.05 -0.71
C GLN A 45 4.08 1.24 -1.72
N ILE A 46 3.99 1.56 -3.03
CA ILE A 46 4.65 0.73 -4.06
C ILE A 46 6.17 0.90 -4.09
N PHE A 47 6.71 2.07 -3.77
CA PHE A 47 8.16 2.31 -3.83
C PHE A 47 8.95 1.76 -2.64
N ILE A 48 8.29 1.08 -1.72
CA ILE A 48 8.82 0.82 -0.38
C ILE A 48 9.36 -0.59 -0.19
N ASP A 49 9.18 -1.50 -1.12
CA ASP A 49 9.55 -2.91 -1.03
C ASP A 49 11.01 -3.11 -0.61
N THR A 50 11.90 -2.25 -1.12
CA THR A 50 13.33 -2.30 -0.80
C THR A 50 13.60 -2.26 0.71
N TRP A 51 12.85 -1.45 1.47
CA TRP A 51 13.04 -1.34 2.91
C TRP A 51 12.67 -2.64 3.64
N GLY A 52 11.62 -3.32 3.22
CA GLY A 52 11.30 -4.64 3.72
C GLY A 52 12.37 -5.69 3.39
N LEU A 53 12.95 -5.63 2.19
CA LEU A 53 13.96 -6.58 1.73
C LEU A 53 15.33 -6.42 2.40
N ILE A 54 15.73 -5.21 2.77
CA ILE A 54 17.04 -4.96 3.42
C ILE A 54 17.02 -5.11 4.93
N PHE A 55 15.85 -5.29 5.54
CA PHE A 55 15.68 -5.55 6.98
C PHE A 55 15.02 -6.93 7.24
N PRO A 56 15.62 -8.06 6.78
CA PRO A 56 15.03 -9.38 6.93
C PRO A 56 14.82 -9.75 8.39
N GLY A 57 13.58 -10.00 8.79
CA GLY A 57 13.17 -10.33 10.17
C GLY A 57 13.16 -9.14 11.14
N ASP A 58 13.29 -7.91 10.64
CA ASP A 58 13.24 -6.69 11.45
C ASP A 58 12.15 -5.73 10.91
N PRO A 59 10.88 -6.03 11.14
CA PRO A 59 9.78 -5.22 10.65
C PRO A 59 9.73 -3.81 11.26
N ALA A 60 10.33 -3.60 12.43
CA ALA A 60 10.34 -2.30 13.09
C ALA A 60 11.23 -1.29 12.34
N ASN A 61 12.48 -1.65 12.04
CA ASN A 61 13.37 -0.79 11.26
C ASN A 61 12.88 -0.64 9.81
N ALA A 62 12.32 -1.70 9.21
CA ALA A 62 11.72 -1.63 7.88
C ALA A 62 10.57 -0.59 7.83
N ALA A 63 9.66 -0.61 8.80
CA ALA A 63 8.54 0.33 8.87
C ALA A 63 8.99 1.77 9.13
N GLU A 64 9.99 1.97 10.00
CA GLU A 64 10.53 3.30 10.32
C GLU A 64 11.18 3.95 9.10
N ASP A 65 12.13 3.26 8.45
CA ASP A 65 12.88 3.80 7.32
C ASP A 65 11.95 3.98 6.09
N ALA A 66 11.00 3.06 5.88
CA ALA A 66 9.98 3.21 4.86
C ALA A 66 9.11 4.46 5.08
N THR A 67 8.68 4.71 6.31
CA THR A 67 7.89 5.89 6.66
C THR A 67 8.68 7.18 6.45
N ILE A 68 9.95 7.22 6.87
CA ILE A 68 10.83 8.38 6.65
C ILE A 68 10.98 8.64 5.16
N THR A 69 11.24 7.62 4.38
CA THR A 69 11.42 7.75 2.92
C THR A 69 10.14 8.19 2.23
N ALA A 70 9.00 7.58 2.55
CA ALA A 70 7.71 7.96 1.99
C ALA A 70 7.30 9.38 2.36
N SER A 71 7.75 9.92 3.49
CA SER A 71 7.43 11.28 3.93
C SER A 71 7.97 12.39 3.03
N VAL A 72 8.83 12.07 2.09
CA VAL A 72 9.28 13.01 1.04
C VAL A 72 8.13 13.37 0.11
N SER A 73 7.25 12.41 -0.18
CA SER A 73 6.23 12.50 -1.23
C SER A 73 4.82 12.13 -0.78
N HIS A 74 4.61 11.70 0.46
CA HIS A 74 3.31 11.24 0.96
C HIS A 74 3.07 11.67 2.40
N ASP A 75 1.80 11.61 2.84
CA ASP A 75 1.37 11.89 4.21
C ASP A 75 0.19 10.97 4.58
N LYS A 76 -0.17 10.94 5.87
CA LYS A 76 -1.33 10.21 6.40
C LYS A 76 -1.35 8.73 5.99
N ASN A 77 -2.44 8.26 5.34
CA ASN A 77 -2.55 6.87 4.92
C ASN A 77 -1.47 6.44 3.90
N GLY A 78 -0.88 7.37 3.16
CA GLY A 78 0.28 7.11 2.30
C GLY A 78 1.47 6.58 3.10
N LEU A 79 1.78 7.18 4.25
CA LEU A 79 2.83 6.72 5.17
C LEU A 79 2.45 5.39 5.85
N TYR A 80 1.17 5.21 6.17
CA TYR A 80 0.72 3.97 6.81
C TYR A 80 0.84 2.78 5.85
N GLY A 81 0.60 2.99 4.55
CA GLY A 81 0.85 1.96 3.53
C GLY A 81 2.32 1.58 3.43
N ALA A 82 3.22 2.58 3.47
CA ALA A 82 4.66 2.34 3.49
C ALA A 82 5.08 1.48 4.69
N ALA A 83 4.68 1.86 5.89
CA ALA A 83 4.99 1.11 7.11
C ALA A 83 4.41 -0.32 7.08
N PHE A 84 3.15 -0.45 6.68
CA PHE A 84 2.46 -1.74 6.63
C PHE A 84 3.15 -2.72 5.67
N ILE A 85 3.37 -2.33 4.42
CA ILE A 85 3.93 -3.22 3.39
C ILE A 85 5.38 -3.58 3.71
N SER A 86 6.21 -2.61 4.10
CA SER A 86 7.61 -2.89 4.43
C SER A 86 7.75 -3.82 5.65
N ALA A 87 6.92 -3.64 6.67
CA ALA A 87 6.86 -4.54 7.82
C ALA A 87 6.44 -5.96 7.42
N CYS A 88 5.40 -6.10 6.57
CA CYS A 88 5.00 -7.40 6.03
C CYS A 88 6.15 -8.08 5.29
N ILE A 89 6.83 -7.38 4.37
CA ILE A 89 7.96 -7.92 3.61
C ILE A 89 9.10 -8.35 4.54
N ALA A 90 9.48 -7.52 5.50
CA ALA A 90 10.54 -7.87 6.46
C ALA A 90 10.19 -9.12 7.27
N GLN A 91 8.94 -9.28 7.65
CA GLN A 91 8.48 -10.43 8.43
C GLN A 91 8.39 -11.72 7.60
N THR A 92 8.25 -11.65 6.25
CA THR A 92 8.20 -12.86 5.40
C THR A 92 9.48 -13.70 5.46
N PHE A 93 10.61 -13.13 5.89
CA PHE A 93 11.84 -13.89 6.13
C PHE A 93 11.77 -14.78 7.37
N VAL A 94 10.76 -14.63 8.21
CA VAL A 94 10.57 -15.37 9.48
C VAL A 94 9.36 -16.27 9.43
N THR A 95 8.27 -15.83 8.81
CA THR A 95 7.01 -16.57 8.70
C THR A 95 6.40 -16.42 7.32
N ASN A 96 5.64 -17.42 6.90
CA ASN A 96 4.79 -17.38 5.69
C ASN A 96 3.29 -17.41 6.03
N ASP A 97 2.94 -17.23 7.28
CA ASP A 97 1.55 -17.11 7.74
C ASP A 97 1.01 -15.72 7.40
N ILE A 98 0.06 -15.66 6.47
CA ILE A 98 -0.50 -14.40 5.97
C ILE A 98 -1.23 -13.62 7.05
N ASP A 99 -1.93 -14.28 7.95
CA ASP A 99 -2.64 -13.60 9.05
C ASP A 99 -1.63 -12.96 10.02
N GLU A 100 -0.53 -13.65 10.33
CA GLU A 100 0.57 -13.10 11.12
C GLU A 100 1.24 -11.90 10.42
N LEU A 101 1.47 -11.97 9.11
CA LEU A 101 2.04 -10.86 8.34
C LEU A 101 1.14 -9.62 8.38
N ILE A 102 -0.18 -9.80 8.23
CA ILE A 102 -1.15 -8.70 8.31
C ILE A 102 -1.17 -8.10 9.72
N ASP A 103 -1.15 -8.92 10.77
CA ASP A 103 -1.16 -8.44 12.14
C ASP A 103 0.11 -7.65 12.48
N ILE A 104 1.27 -8.12 12.03
CA ILE A 104 2.53 -7.39 12.16
C ILE A 104 2.45 -6.04 11.43
N GLY A 105 2.02 -6.00 10.18
CA GLY A 105 1.86 -4.75 9.43
C GLY A 105 0.94 -3.76 10.16
N LEU A 106 -0.18 -4.23 10.70
CA LEU A 106 -1.13 -3.42 11.47
C LEU A 106 -0.53 -2.87 12.78
N SER A 107 0.46 -3.52 13.35
CA SER A 107 1.08 -3.08 14.60
C SER A 107 1.92 -1.80 14.45
N PHE A 108 2.35 -1.45 13.24
CA PHE A 108 3.18 -0.28 12.93
C PHE A 108 2.39 0.94 12.44
N ILE A 109 1.05 0.85 12.39
CA ILE A 109 0.21 1.95 11.94
C ILE A 109 -0.85 2.32 12.99
N PRO A 110 -1.40 3.57 12.98
CA PRO A 110 -2.45 3.94 13.91
C PRO A 110 -3.69 3.05 13.77
N SER A 111 -4.13 2.49 14.89
CA SER A 111 -5.24 1.53 14.90
C SER A 111 -6.59 2.12 14.48
N ASP A 112 -6.74 3.44 14.55
CA ASP A 112 -7.92 4.21 14.14
C ASP A 112 -7.80 4.81 12.73
N SER A 113 -6.73 4.50 12.01
CA SER A 113 -6.53 4.96 10.63
C SER A 113 -7.52 4.31 9.65
N THR A 114 -7.81 5.00 8.55
CA THR A 114 -8.61 4.44 7.45
C THR A 114 -7.92 3.24 6.81
N TYR A 115 -6.59 3.25 6.73
CA TYR A 115 -5.80 2.12 6.25
C TYR A 115 -6.03 0.87 7.12
N ALA A 116 -5.91 0.98 8.44
CA ALA A 116 -6.18 -0.12 9.35
C ALA A 116 -7.64 -0.59 9.28
N ALA A 117 -8.58 0.33 9.05
CA ALA A 117 -9.99 -0.01 8.91
C ALA A 117 -10.27 -0.86 7.67
N VAL A 118 -9.72 -0.52 6.50
CA VAL A 118 -9.91 -1.33 5.28
C VAL A 118 -9.23 -2.70 5.40
N VAL A 119 -8.02 -2.78 5.96
CA VAL A 119 -7.32 -4.05 6.20
C VAL A 119 -8.19 -4.99 7.05
N ARG A 120 -8.67 -4.51 8.21
CA ARG A 120 -9.55 -5.32 9.10
C ARG A 120 -10.88 -5.68 8.44
N ALA A 121 -11.45 -4.80 7.63
CA ALA A 121 -12.69 -5.07 6.92
C ALA A 121 -12.54 -6.22 5.93
N VAL A 122 -11.43 -6.27 5.19
CA VAL A 122 -11.11 -7.35 4.26
C VAL A 122 -10.83 -8.66 5.00
N SER A 123 -10.02 -8.64 6.06
CA SER A 123 -9.75 -9.83 6.88
C SER A 123 -11.04 -10.42 7.47
N LYS A 124 -11.91 -9.55 7.98
CA LYS A 124 -13.23 -9.98 8.48
C LYS A 124 -14.11 -10.57 7.38
N PHE A 125 -14.11 -9.97 6.19
CA PHE A 125 -14.88 -10.48 5.05
C PHE A 125 -14.36 -11.86 4.61
N HIS A 126 -13.03 -12.02 4.51
CA HIS A 126 -12.38 -13.29 4.18
C HIS A 126 -12.75 -14.39 5.19
N ALA A 127 -12.70 -14.11 6.48
CA ALA A 127 -13.08 -15.08 7.53
C ALA A 127 -14.51 -15.61 7.37
N GLN A 128 -15.41 -14.81 6.79
CA GLN A 128 -16.81 -15.20 6.54
C GLN A 128 -17.02 -15.81 5.15
N ASN A 129 -16.14 -15.54 4.18
CA ASN A 129 -16.26 -15.90 2.77
C ASN A 129 -14.90 -16.36 2.20
N PRO A 130 -14.31 -17.48 2.67
CA PRO A 130 -12.91 -17.81 2.39
C PRO A 130 -12.63 -18.31 0.97
N ASP A 131 -13.66 -18.62 0.18
CA ASP A 131 -13.49 -19.34 -1.09
C ASP A 131 -13.64 -18.48 -2.34
N ILE A 132 -14.30 -17.32 -2.24
CA ILE A 132 -14.70 -16.53 -3.42
C ILE A 132 -14.10 -15.12 -3.38
N TRP A 133 -12.89 -14.97 -3.91
CA TRP A 133 -12.19 -13.69 -3.95
C TRP A 133 -12.96 -12.59 -4.72
N ARG A 134 -13.72 -12.95 -5.76
CA ARG A 134 -14.52 -11.98 -6.52
C ARG A 134 -15.61 -11.32 -5.67
N SER A 135 -16.21 -12.05 -4.75
CA SER A 135 -17.16 -11.45 -3.80
C SER A 135 -16.49 -10.46 -2.85
N CYS A 136 -15.23 -10.69 -2.49
CA CYS A 136 -14.45 -9.72 -1.73
C CYS A 136 -14.12 -8.47 -2.57
N LEU A 137 -13.79 -8.64 -3.84
CA LEU A 137 -13.58 -7.51 -4.75
C LEU A 137 -14.86 -6.68 -4.93
N GLU A 138 -16.02 -7.32 -5.11
CA GLU A 138 -17.32 -6.64 -5.16
C GLU A 138 -17.62 -5.88 -3.85
N TYR A 139 -17.31 -6.49 -2.70
CA TYR A 139 -17.42 -5.84 -1.40
C TYR A 139 -16.53 -4.59 -1.31
N LEU A 140 -15.28 -4.67 -1.79
CA LEU A 140 -14.36 -3.53 -1.85
C LEU A 140 -14.92 -2.44 -2.76
N GLN A 141 -15.39 -2.77 -3.95
CA GLN A 141 -15.99 -1.83 -4.90
C GLN A 141 -17.17 -1.06 -4.29
N GLN A 142 -18.02 -1.74 -3.54
CA GLN A 142 -19.21 -1.16 -2.92
C GLN A 142 -18.93 -0.31 -1.69
N ASN A 143 -17.89 -0.62 -0.92
CA ASN A 143 -17.66 -0.02 0.40
C ASN A 143 -16.39 0.84 0.48
N TRP A 144 -15.39 0.58 -0.37
CA TRP A 144 -14.04 1.17 -0.32
C TRP A 144 -13.53 1.63 -1.71
N GLY A 145 -14.43 1.80 -2.67
CA GLY A 145 -14.10 2.11 -4.07
C GLY A 145 -13.79 3.58 -4.32
N TYR A 146 -13.40 3.87 -5.55
CA TYR A 146 -13.02 5.21 -6.02
C TYR A 146 -14.17 6.22 -6.07
N ASP A 147 -15.41 5.80 -5.86
CA ASP A 147 -16.54 6.69 -5.61
C ASP A 147 -16.46 7.42 -4.26
N ARG A 148 -15.65 6.90 -3.34
CA ARG A 148 -15.43 7.45 -1.99
C ARG A 148 -14.09 8.13 -1.81
N TYR A 149 -13.08 7.72 -2.59
CA TYR A 149 -11.72 8.20 -2.49
C TYR A 149 -11.30 8.88 -3.79
N GLY A 150 -10.97 10.17 -3.72
CA GLY A 150 -10.67 10.99 -4.89
C GLY A 150 -9.42 10.55 -5.65
N GLY A 151 -9.39 10.86 -6.94
CA GLY A 151 -8.28 10.52 -7.83
C GLY A 151 -8.35 9.09 -8.35
N ASN A 152 -7.35 8.72 -9.14
CA ASN A 152 -7.04 7.37 -9.56
C ASN A 152 -5.82 6.90 -8.78
N CYS A 153 -5.61 5.75 -8.39
CA CYS A 153 -4.46 5.27 -7.58
C CYS A 153 -4.48 5.71 -6.10
N HIS A 154 -5.68 5.86 -5.50
CA HIS A 154 -5.74 6.16 -4.07
C HIS A 154 -5.35 4.94 -3.24
N ILE A 155 -4.57 5.16 -2.17
CA ILE A 155 -4.00 4.07 -1.37
C ILE A 155 -5.07 3.16 -0.72
N ILE A 156 -6.19 3.69 -0.25
CA ILE A 156 -7.20 2.91 0.50
C ILE A 156 -7.86 1.80 -0.33
N PRO A 157 -8.42 2.06 -1.55
CA PRO A 157 -8.92 0.99 -2.40
C PRO A 157 -7.86 -0.09 -2.67
N ASN A 158 -6.63 0.33 -2.92
CA ASN A 158 -5.54 -0.57 -3.29
C ASN A 158 -4.98 -1.35 -2.09
N ALA A 159 -4.92 -0.76 -0.89
CA ALA A 159 -4.63 -1.50 0.34
C ALA A 159 -5.64 -2.65 0.55
N GLY A 160 -6.92 -2.38 0.34
CA GLY A 160 -7.95 -3.42 0.39
C GLY A 160 -7.72 -4.54 -0.63
N VAL A 161 -7.35 -4.19 -1.87
CA VAL A 161 -7.02 -5.17 -2.91
C VAL A 161 -5.77 -5.96 -2.53
N CYS A 162 -4.68 -5.33 -2.09
CA CYS A 162 -3.47 -6.04 -1.65
C CYS A 162 -3.76 -7.08 -0.57
N VAL A 163 -4.50 -6.71 0.48
CA VAL A 163 -4.86 -7.64 1.56
C VAL A 163 -5.77 -8.76 1.06
N MET A 164 -6.73 -8.47 0.20
CA MET A 164 -7.55 -9.49 -0.46
C MET A 164 -6.68 -10.48 -1.23
N LEU A 165 -5.70 -9.99 -1.99
CA LEU A 165 -4.81 -10.83 -2.80
C LEU A 165 -3.92 -11.73 -1.94
N LEU A 166 -3.41 -11.23 -0.81
CA LEU A 166 -2.66 -12.04 0.14
C LEU A 166 -3.51 -13.16 0.73
N LEU A 167 -4.72 -12.87 1.17
CA LEU A 167 -5.60 -13.84 1.82
C LEU A 167 -6.16 -14.90 0.88
N TYR A 168 -6.56 -14.53 -0.34
CA TYR A 168 -7.18 -15.45 -1.31
C TYR A 168 -6.18 -16.07 -2.29
N GLY A 169 -5.01 -15.48 -2.47
CA GLY A 169 -4.00 -15.96 -3.42
C GLY A 169 -3.44 -17.33 -3.05
N ARG A 170 -3.18 -17.56 -1.76
CA ARG A 170 -2.64 -18.83 -1.20
C ARG A 170 -1.26 -19.25 -1.71
N ASN A 171 -0.83 -18.78 -2.87
CA ASN A 171 0.50 -18.97 -3.43
C ASN A 171 0.82 -17.85 -4.42
N TYR A 172 2.11 -17.70 -4.75
CA TYR A 172 2.60 -16.65 -5.64
C TYR A 172 1.88 -16.59 -7.00
N PRO A 173 1.77 -17.68 -7.79
CA PRO A 173 1.13 -17.61 -9.11
C PRO A 173 -0.31 -17.12 -9.06
N ARG A 174 -1.11 -17.61 -8.11
CA ARG A 174 -2.52 -17.20 -7.97
C ARG A 174 -2.66 -15.77 -7.45
N ALA A 175 -1.82 -15.34 -6.55
CA ALA A 175 -1.85 -13.98 -6.04
C ALA A 175 -1.58 -12.97 -7.17
N VAL A 176 -0.60 -13.23 -8.02
CA VAL A 176 -0.30 -12.41 -9.21
C VAL A 176 -1.41 -12.49 -10.26
N GLU A 177 -1.95 -13.68 -10.53
CA GLU A 177 -3.09 -13.86 -11.42
C GLU A 177 -4.30 -13.05 -10.96
N PHE A 178 -4.68 -13.16 -9.69
CA PHE A 178 -5.81 -12.42 -9.15
C PHE A 178 -5.57 -10.91 -9.16
N SER A 179 -4.34 -10.47 -8.93
CA SER A 179 -3.96 -9.07 -9.04
C SER A 179 -4.24 -8.52 -10.43
N THR A 180 -3.80 -9.21 -11.48
CA THR A 180 -4.03 -8.78 -12.86
C THR A 180 -5.50 -8.78 -13.26
N MET A 181 -6.35 -9.56 -12.58
CA MET A 181 -7.79 -9.65 -12.82
C MET A 181 -8.63 -8.69 -11.98
N SER A 182 -8.05 -8.07 -10.96
CA SER A 182 -8.79 -7.20 -10.02
C SER A 182 -9.07 -5.81 -10.58
N GLY A 183 -8.28 -5.36 -11.55
CA GLY A 183 -8.35 -3.98 -12.04
C GLY A 183 -7.80 -2.98 -11.02
N TRP A 184 -8.24 -1.72 -11.13
CA TRP A 184 -7.72 -0.58 -10.37
C TRP A 184 -6.23 -0.40 -10.64
N ASP A 185 -5.40 -0.30 -9.59
CA ASP A 185 -3.95 -0.08 -9.73
C ASP A 185 -3.20 -1.41 -9.75
N THR A 186 -3.37 -2.14 -10.83
CA THR A 186 -2.97 -3.55 -10.96
C THR A 186 -1.47 -3.76 -10.81
N ASP A 187 -0.65 -2.91 -11.40
CA ASP A 187 0.81 -3.00 -11.39
C ASP A 187 1.37 -2.75 -9.97
N CYS A 188 0.90 -1.73 -9.29
CA CYS A 188 1.28 -1.46 -7.90
C CYS A 188 0.87 -2.59 -6.96
N ASN A 189 -0.39 -3.04 -7.07
CA ASN A 189 -0.90 -4.15 -6.25
C ASN A 189 -0.14 -5.45 -6.52
N ALA A 190 0.15 -5.76 -7.79
CA ALA A 190 0.93 -6.94 -8.16
C ALA A 190 2.38 -6.86 -7.70
N GLY A 191 2.98 -5.66 -7.70
CA GLY A 191 4.33 -5.43 -7.19
C GLY A 191 4.45 -5.80 -5.72
N ASN A 192 3.68 -5.14 -4.84
CA ASN A 192 3.73 -5.40 -3.40
C ASN A 192 3.38 -6.86 -3.06
N VAL A 193 2.25 -7.37 -3.59
CA VAL A 193 1.82 -8.75 -3.32
C VAL A 193 2.82 -9.75 -3.88
N GLY A 194 3.38 -9.48 -5.08
CA GLY A 194 4.43 -10.30 -5.69
C GLY A 194 5.69 -10.36 -4.84
N THR A 195 6.12 -9.24 -4.25
CA THR A 195 7.28 -9.21 -3.34
C THR A 195 7.00 -10.02 -2.08
N ILE A 196 5.89 -9.77 -1.38
CA ILE A 196 5.52 -10.50 -0.16
C ILE A 196 5.43 -12.01 -0.44
N MET A 197 4.64 -12.41 -1.43
CA MET A 197 4.43 -13.83 -1.74
C MET A 197 5.67 -14.49 -2.34
N GLY A 198 6.54 -13.74 -3.03
CA GLY A 198 7.78 -14.24 -3.60
C GLY A 198 8.86 -14.52 -2.55
N VAL A 199 8.91 -13.72 -1.48
CA VAL A 199 9.82 -13.98 -0.34
C VAL A 199 9.29 -15.11 0.55
N ALA A 200 7.97 -15.24 0.67
CA ALA A 200 7.32 -16.28 1.47
C ALA A 200 7.34 -17.70 0.84
N CYS A 201 7.84 -17.87 -0.41
CA CYS A 201 7.87 -19.14 -1.14
C CYS A 201 8.96 -20.12 -0.68
#